data_7a7deccb8f1eb882d769aa1699a61653
#
_entry.id   7a7deccb8f1eb882d769aa1699a61653
#
_cell.length_a   1.000
_cell.length_b   1.000
_cell.length_c   1.000
_cell.angle_alpha   90.00
_cell.angle_beta   90.00
_cell.angle_gamma   90.00
#
_symmetry.space_group_name_H-M   'P 1'
#
loop_
_entity.id
_entity.type
_entity.pdbx_description
1 polymer ?
#
loop_
_entity_poly.entity_id
_entity_poly.type
_entity_poly.pdbx_seq_one_letter_code
_entity_poly.pdbx_strand_id
1 'polypeptide(L)'
;MQQVLIHVIPVFFALYMYVSLFHKTRLHVSIKGILLVLILLSCQYPAFCRSFFVGYDDRVPHLGIVLYCWLFSTQLILILFALAKDAVGLIYRLARKTSLPHPTTTAVSLLGLSMLIAAFGSYSALSQPAVYRLDVPIKNLPAALDGFTIVQLSDIHASPLLDRNRLVKIVERTNALKP
;
A
#
# COMPACT_ATOMS: atom_id res chain seq x y z
N MET A 1 7.71 2.18 -25.98
CA MET A 1 7.25 3.39 -25.31
C MET A 1 6.65 3.09 -23.92
N GLN A 2 5.67 2.21 -23.78
CA GLN A 2 5.06 1.86 -22.45
C GLN A 2 6.08 1.34 -21.42
N GLN A 3 7.05 0.54 -21.80
CA GLN A 3 8.07 0.03 -20.86
C GLN A 3 8.98 1.13 -20.30
N VAL A 4 9.31 2.14 -21.09
CA VAL A 4 10.11 3.28 -20.61
C VAL A 4 9.32 4.11 -19.60
N LEU A 5 8.05 4.35 -19.85
CA LEU A 5 7.18 5.14 -18.96
C LEU A 5 7.01 4.49 -17.57
N ILE A 6 6.94 3.16 -17.50
CA ILE A 6 6.74 2.43 -16.24
C ILE A 6 7.94 2.57 -15.28
N HIS A 7 9.13 2.88 -15.82
CA HIS A 7 10.33 3.13 -15.03
C HIS A 7 10.58 4.62 -14.77
N VAL A 8 10.36 5.45 -15.79
CA VAL A 8 10.73 6.88 -15.74
C VAL A 8 9.78 7.69 -14.85
N ILE A 9 8.47 7.47 -14.99
CA ILE A 9 7.47 8.22 -14.20
C ILE A 9 7.65 8.01 -12.69
N PRO A 10 7.76 6.76 -12.17
CA PRO A 10 7.99 6.54 -10.74
C PRO A 10 9.29 7.17 -10.23
N VAL A 11 10.36 7.13 -11.02
CA VAL A 11 11.64 7.76 -10.65
C VAL A 11 11.51 9.27 -10.53
N PHE A 12 10.78 9.91 -11.44
CA PHE A 12 10.52 11.35 -11.38
C PHE A 12 9.78 11.73 -10.08
N PHE A 13 8.71 11.02 -9.74
CA PHE A 13 7.98 11.24 -8.48
C PHE A 13 8.82 10.94 -7.24
N ALA A 14 9.67 9.91 -7.29
CA ALA A 14 10.59 9.56 -6.21
C ALA A 14 11.60 10.69 -5.95
N LEU A 15 12.19 11.24 -7.00
CA LEU A 15 13.12 12.35 -6.91
C LEU A 15 12.44 13.64 -6.45
N TYR A 16 11.25 13.94 -6.94
CA TYR A 16 10.44 15.06 -6.46
C TYR A 16 10.22 14.96 -4.94
N MET A 17 9.73 13.82 -4.48
CA MET A 17 9.45 13.58 -3.06
C MET A 17 10.72 13.73 -2.21
N TYR A 18 11.84 13.15 -2.66
CA TYR A 18 13.12 13.26 -1.96
C TYR A 18 13.57 14.72 -1.83
N VAL A 19 13.53 15.48 -2.93
CA VAL A 19 13.91 16.89 -2.92
C VAL A 19 12.96 17.72 -2.04
N SER A 20 11.65 17.51 -2.17
CA SER A 20 10.64 18.23 -1.40
C SER A 20 10.77 18.01 0.11
N LEU A 21 11.04 16.79 0.55
CA LEU A 21 11.04 16.45 1.97
C LEU A 21 12.44 16.47 2.60
N PHE A 22 13.44 15.88 1.94
CA PHE A 22 14.71 15.55 2.60
C PHE A 22 15.88 16.46 2.24
N HIS A 23 15.86 17.12 1.08
CA HIS A 23 16.99 17.95 0.63
C HIS A 23 17.39 19.04 1.67
N LYS A 24 16.41 19.75 2.22
CA LYS A 24 16.63 20.85 3.18
C LYS A 24 16.69 20.42 4.65
N THR A 25 16.64 19.13 4.95
CA THR A 25 16.73 18.63 6.32
C THR A 25 18.16 18.69 6.85
N ARG A 26 18.29 18.69 8.19
CA ARG A 26 19.60 18.59 8.89
C ARG A 26 20.03 17.14 9.13
N LEU A 27 19.41 16.17 8.45
CA LEU A 27 19.80 14.76 8.55
C LEU A 27 21.21 14.54 8.02
N HIS A 28 21.92 13.58 8.61
CA HIS A 28 23.27 13.21 8.17
C HIS A 28 23.24 12.71 6.71
N VAL A 29 24.30 12.97 5.96
CA VAL A 29 24.39 12.63 4.53
C VAL A 29 24.17 11.13 4.26
N SER A 30 24.67 10.27 5.14
CA SER A 30 24.46 8.80 5.02
C SER A 30 22.98 8.42 5.13
N ILE A 31 22.23 9.04 6.05
CA ILE A 31 20.79 8.81 6.20
C ILE A 31 20.04 9.26 4.94
N LYS A 32 20.38 10.43 4.43
CA LYS A 32 19.81 10.95 3.16
C LYS A 32 20.09 10.01 1.99
N GLY A 33 21.32 9.47 1.91
CA GLY A 33 21.71 8.50 0.88
C GLY A 33 20.91 7.21 0.98
N ILE A 34 20.76 6.64 2.19
CA ILE A 34 19.96 5.44 2.44
C ILE A 34 18.50 5.69 2.07
N LEU A 35 17.90 6.80 2.49
CA LEU A 35 16.52 7.18 2.12
C LEU A 35 16.35 7.27 0.60
N LEU A 36 17.28 7.93 -0.09
CA LEU A 36 17.23 8.03 -1.55
C LEU A 36 17.26 6.64 -2.22
N VAL A 37 18.16 5.76 -1.78
CA VAL A 37 18.26 4.39 -2.31
C VAL A 37 16.97 3.62 -2.06
N LEU A 38 16.41 3.64 -0.83
CA LEU A 38 15.16 2.96 -0.51
C LEU A 38 13.98 3.50 -1.34
N ILE A 39 13.90 4.81 -1.54
CA ILE A 39 12.89 5.47 -2.37
C ILE A 39 13.01 5.02 -3.83
N LEU A 40 14.23 5.00 -4.38
CA LEU A 40 14.46 4.58 -5.76
C LEU A 40 14.20 3.07 -5.97
N LEU A 41 14.51 2.24 -4.99
CA LEU A 41 14.18 0.81 -5.03
C LEU A 41 12.66 0.59 -4.95
N SER A 42 11.97 1.25 -4.03
CA SER A 42 10.54 1.06 -3.84
C SER A 42 9.71 1.59 -5.02
N CYS A 43 10.18 2.62 -5.73
CA CYS A 43 9.48 3.16 -6.90
C CYS A 43 9.45 2.18 -8.10
N GLN A 44 10.31 1.15 -8.11
CA GLN A 44 10.32 0.10 -9.14
C GLN A 44 9.26 -0.99 -8.92
N TYR A 45 8.43 -0.88 -7.88
CA TYR A 45 7.39 -1.86 -7.58
C TYR A 45 6.47 -2.19 -8.77
N PRO A 46 5.98 -1.24 -9.60
CA PRO A 46 5.15 -1.58 -10.76
C PRO A 46 5.87 -2.45 -11.79
N ALA A 47 7.16 -2.21 -11.99
CA ALA A 47 7.99 -3.01 -12.89
C ALA A 47 8.29 -4.40 -12.30
N PHE A 48 8.56 -4.44 -10.99
CA PHE A 48 8.72 -5.68 -10.23
C PHE A 48 7.45 -6.53 -10.32
N CYS A 49 6.27 -5.97 -10.04
CA CYS A 49 5.00 -6.68 -10.16
C CYS A 49 4.82 -7.27 -11.57
N ARG A 50 5.05 -6.48 -12.61
CA ARG A 50 4.91 -6.95 -13.98
C ARG A 50 5.84 -8.13 -14.30
N SER A 51 7.05 -8.14 -13.78
CA SER A 51 8.04 -9.19 -14.05
C SER A 51 7.82 -10.46 -13.25
N PHE A 52 7.38 -10.33 -12.00
CA PHE A 52 7.26 -11.44 -11.05
C PHE A 52 5.83 -11.98 -10.89
N PHE A 53 4.79 -11.15 -11.12
CA PHE A 53 3.40 -11.63 -11.02
C PHE A 53 2.92 -12.36 -12.28
N VAL A 54 3.59 -12.16 -13.42
CA VAL A 54 3.30 -12.92 -14.67
C VAL A 54 3.95 -14.29 -14.64
N GLY A 55 4.99 -14.51 -13.83
CA GLY A 55 5.59 -15.81 -13.56
C GLY A 55 5.83 -15.92 -12.05
N TYR A 56 4.88 -16.52 -11.33
CA TYR A 56 5.03 -16.77 -9.90
C TYR A 56 6.37 -17.47 -9.62
N ASP A 57 7.31 -16.76 -9.03
CA ASP A 57 8.62 -17.29 -8.69
C ASP A 57 8.68 -17.56 -7.18
N ASP A 58 8.61 -18.85 -6.80
CA ASP A 58 8.68 -19.31 -5.41
C ASP A 58 10.01 -18.94 -4.71
N ARG A 59 10.97 -18.39 -5.45
CA ARG A 59 12.27 -17.98 -4.92
C ARG A 59 12.23 -16.72 -4.08
N VAL A 60 11.18 -15.89 -4.21
CA VAL A 60 11.05 -14.68 -3.39
C VAL A 60 10.31 -15.00 -2.10
N PRO A 61 10.94 -14.86 -0.92
CA PRO A 61 10.28 -15.09 0.35
C PRO A 61 9.06 -14.19 0.52
N HIS A 62 7.94 -14.74 1.00
CA HIS A 62 6.69 -13.99 1.24
C HIS A 62 6.91 -12.71 2.05
N LEU A 63 7.74 -12.78 3.11
CA LEU A 63 8.10 -11.61 3.91
C LEU A 63 8.75 -10.50 3.06
N GLY A 64 9.61 -10.86 2.11
CA GLY A 64 10.23 -9.89 1.19
C GLY A 64 9.21 -9.17 0.33
N ILE A 65 8.20 -9.89 -0.17
CA ILE A 65 7.09 -9.31 -0.94
C ILE A 65 6.28 -8.34 -0.07
N VAL A 66 5.91 -8.75 1.15
CA VAL A 66 5.15 -7.91 2.11
C VAL A 66 5.92 -6.64 2.43
N LEU A 67 7.22 -6.73 2.76
CA LEU A 67 8.05 -5.57 3.06
C LEU A 67 8.17 -4.63 1.86
N TYR A 68 8.30 -5.17 0.64
CA TYR A 68 8.39 -4.36 -0.56
C TYR A 68 7.08 -3.64 -0.86
N CYS A 69 5.93 -4.32 -0.71
CA CYS A 69 4.60 -3.70 -0.81
C CYS A 69 4.41 -2.59 0.23
N TRP A 70 4.85 -2.83 1.46
CA TRP A 70 4.78 -1.83 2.54
C TRP A 70 5.62 -0.59 2.25
N LEU A 71 6.86 -0.77 1.75
CA LEU A 71 7.72 0.35 1.35
C LEU A 71 7.10 1.15 0.20
N PHE A 72 6.56 0.47 -0.81
CA PHE A 72 5.90 1.12 -1.94
C PHE A 72 4.64 1.88 -1.48
N SER A 73 3.80 1.28 -0.64
CA SER A 73 2.62 1.95 -0.06
C SER A 73 3.02 3.17 0.77
N THR A 74 4.08 3.05 1.59
CA THR A 74 4.65 4.19 2.33
C THR A 74 5.04 5.32 1.40
N GLN A 75 5.70 5.01 0.28
CA GLN A 75 6.11 6.00 -0.70
C GLN A 75 4.92 6.70 -1.36
N LEU A 76 3.85 5.97 -1.73
CA LEU A 76 2.65 6.57 -2.31
C LEU A 76 1.98 7.56 -1.36
N ILE A 77 1.85 7.20 -0.09
CA ILE A 77 1.29 8.08 0.94
C ILE A 77 2.21 9.30 1.16
N LEU A 78 3.52 9.08 1.20
CA LEU A 78 4.49 10.13 1.41
C LEU A 78 4.54 11.14 0.26
N ILE A 79 4.31 10.72 -1.00
CA ILE A 79 4.16 11.62 -2.15
C ILE A 79 2.95 12.54 -1.95
N LEU A 80 1.81 12.01 -1.52
CA LEU A 80 0.62 12.82 -1.24
C LEU A 80 0.88 13.84 -0.13
N PHE A 81 1.58 13.44 0.93
CA PHE A 81 1.99 14.37 1.99
C PHE A 81 3.00 15.41 1.52
N ALA A 82 3.94 15.05 0.64
CA ALA A 82 4.87 16.00 0.05
C ALA A 82 4.14 17.08 -0.77
N LEU A 83 3.17 16.67 -1.60
CA LEU A 83 2.34 17.59 -2.38
C LEU A 83 1.52 18.51 -1.47
N ALA A 84 0.86 17.96 -0.44
CA ALA A 84 0.08 18.74 0.52
C ALA A 84 0.98 19.73 1.29
N LYS A 85 2.16 19.28 1.75
CA LYS A 85 3.15 20.15 2.42
C LYS A 85 3.61 21.28 1.50
N ASP A 86 3.87 20.99 0.22
CA ASP A 86 4.33 22.01 -0.72
C ASP A 86 3.22 23.03 -1.04
N ALA A 87 1.96 22.59 -1.15
CA ALA A 87 0.81 23.49 -1.29
C ALA A 87 0.66 24.40 -0.06
N VAL A 88 0.69 23.84 1.15
CA VAL A 88 0.66 24.62 2.40
C VAL A 88 1.87 25.54 2.48
N GLY A 89 3.05 25.08 2.10
CA GLY A 89 4.29 25.87 2.08
C GLY A 89 4.21 27.05 1.12
N LEU A 90 3.56 26.89 -0.03
CA LEU A 90 3.32 27.97 -0.98
C LEU A 90 2.38 29.04 -0.37
N ILE A 91 1.24 28.63 0.19
CA ILE A 91 0.29 29.53 0.86
C ILE A 91 0.98 30.28 2.02
N TYR A 92 1.73 29.56 2.86
CA TYR A 92 2.46 30.16 3.97
C TYR A 92 3.48 31.20 3.50
N ARG A 93 4.21 30.90 2.41
CA ARG A 93 5.21 31.80 1.81
C ARG A 93 4.57 33.08 1.26
N LEU A 94 3.42 32.94 0.59
CA LEU A 94 2.67 34.09 0.08
C LEU A 94 2.15 34.99 1.22
N ALA A 95 1.67 34.38 2.31
CA ALA A 95 1.10 35.12 3.46
C ALA A 95 2.19 35.71 4.37
N ARG A 96 3.28 34.97 4.66
CA ARG A 96 4.28 35.36 5.66
C ARG A 96 5.63 35.79 5.07
N LYS A 97 5.81 35.67 3.75
CA LYS A 97 7.08 35.93 3.02
C LYS A 97 8.29 35.14 3.55
N THR A 98 8.02 34.02 4.25
CA THR A 98 9.03 33.09 4.80
C THR A 98 8.69 31.66 4.43
N SER A 99 9.66 30.74 4.55
CA SER A 99 9.42 29.30 4.38
C SER A 99 8.84 28.67 5.65
N LEU A 100 8.21 27.48 5.51
CA LEU A 100 7.75 26.68 6.64
C LEU A 100 8.92 26.41 7.60
N PRO A 101 8.69 26.56 8.92
CA PRO A 101 9.69 26.24 9.94
C PRO A 101 9.92 24.72 10.07
N HIS A 102 11.01 24.35 10.72
CA HIS A 102 11.30 22.97 11.14
C HIS A 102 11.23 21.88 10.02
N PRO A 103 11.95 22.06 8.89
CA PRO A 103 11.84 21.12 7.76
C PRO A 103 12.22 19.68 8.13
N THR A 104 13.15 19.47 9.06
CA THR A 104 13.56 18.13 9.51
C THR A 104 12.44 17.45 10.30
N THR A 105 11.86 18.14 11.28
CA THR A 105 10.74 17.60 12.06
C THR A 105 9.56 17.26 11.16
N THR A 106 9.20 18.17 10.25
CA THR A 106 8.10 17.93 9.29
C THR A 106 8.38 16.70 8.43
N ALA A 107 9.57 16.57 7.85
CA ALA A 107 9.92 15.43 7.01
C ALA A 107 9.88 14.10 7.78
N VAL A 108 10.45 14.06 8.99
CA VAL A 108 10.48 12.85 9.83
C VAL A 108 9.07 12.48 10.29
N SER A 109 8.25 13.46 10.69
CA SER A 109 6.86 13.19 11.11
C SER A 109 6.01 12.67 9.96
N LEU A 110 6.12 13.26 8.75
CA LEU A 110 5.38 12.78 7.59
C LEU A 110 5.84 11.39 7.15
N LEU A 111 7.14 11.10 7.21
CA LEU A 111 7.65 9.76 6.94
C LEU A 111 7.11 8.75 7.96
N GLY A 112 7.22 9.03 9.26
CA GLY A 112 6.71 8.16 10.32
C GLY A 112 5.21 7.90 10.19
N LEU A 113 4.42 8.94 9.93
CA LEU A 113 2.97 8.81 9.71
C LEU A 113 2.66 7.96 8.48
N SER A 114 3.38 8.16 7.36
CA SER A 114 3.22 7.35 6.15
C SER A 114 3.53 5.86 6.42
N MET A 115 4.59 5.58 7.17
CA MET A 115 4.96 4.21 7.55
C MET A 115 3.88 3.55 8.41
N LEU A 116 3.30 4.27 9.37
CA LEU A 116 2.23 3.77 10.23
C LEU A 116 0.94 3.50 9.44
N ILE A 117 0.52 4.42 8.59
CA ILE A 117 -0.67 4.24 7.74
C ILE A 117 -0.47 3.05 6.79
N ALA A 118 0.70 2.95 6.15
CA ALA A 118 1.03 1.84 5.27
C ALA A 118 1.07 0.50 6.02
N ALA A 119 1.61 0.46 7.25
CA ALA A 119 1.63 -0.73 8.09
C ALA A 119 0.21 -1.18 8.47
N PHE A 120 -0.64 -0.23 8.89
CA PHE A 120 -2.04 -0.52 9.19
C PHE A 120 -2.80 -1.03 7.96
N GLY A 121 -2.62 -0.38 6.79
CA GLY A 121 -3.23 -0.82 5.54
C GLY A 121 -2.75 -2.22 5.11
N SER A 122 -1.45 -2.50 5.22
CA SER A 122 -0.87 -3.82 4.94
C SER A 122 -1.41 -4.89 5.89
N TYR A 123 -1.49 -4.59 7.19
CA TYR A 123 -2.08 -5.49 8.18
C TYR A 123 -3.55 -5.78 7.86
N SER A 124 -4.34 -4.75 7.54
CA SER A 124 -5.76 -4.91 7.18
C SER A 124 -5.92 -5.76 5.92
N ALA A 125 -5.14 -5.49 4.87
CA ALA A 125 -5.16 -6.24 3.62
C ALA A 125 -4.73 -7.71 3.79
N LEU A 126 -3.82 -7.97 4.72
CA LEU A 126 -3.37 -9.32 5.07
C LEU A 126 -4.26 -10.01 6.11
N SER A 127 -5.22 -9.33 6.70
CA SER A 127 -6.17 -9.91 7.64
C SER A 127 -7.15 -10.87 6.96
N GLN A 128 -7.78 -11.74 7.74
CA GLN A 128 -8.83 -12.63 7.24
C GLN A 128 -10.08 -11.81 6.89
N PRO A 129 -10.79 -12.14 5.78
CA PRO A 129 -12.04 -11.46 5.43
C PRO A 129 -13.06 -11.54 6.58
N ALA A 130 -13.78 -10.45 6.83
CA ALA A 130 -14.90 -10.45 7.77
C ALA A 130 -16.07 -11.26 7.18
N VAL A 131 -16.81 -11.94 8.04
CA VAL A 131 -18.07 -12.62 7.67
C VAL A 131 -19.23 -11.69 7.97
N TYR A 132 -19.96 -11.35 6.93
CA TYR A 132 -21.22 -10.59 7.06
C TYR A 132 -22.37 -11.55 6.82
N ARG A 133 -23.38 -11.54 7.70
CA ARG A 133 -24.60 -12.32 7.55
C ARG A 133 -25.73 -11.39 7.13
N LEU A 134 -26.47 -11.81 6.11
CA LEU A 134 -27.61 -11.11 5.60
C LEU A 134 -28.76 -12.10 5.44
N ASP A 135 -29.90 -11.82 6.10
CA ASP A 135 -31.12 -12.58 5.89
C ASP A 135 -31.86 -12.00 4.69
N VAL A 136 -32.14 -12.85 3.70
CA VAL A 136 -32.80 -12.45 2.46
C VAL A 136 -34.20 -13.06 2.42
N PRO A 137 -35.25 -12.32 2.75
CA PRO A 137 -36.63 -12.83 2.68
C PRO A 137 -37.06 -12.99 1.23
N ILE A 138 -37.38 -14.21 0.81
CA ILE A 138 -37.86 -14.52 -0.54
C ILE A 138 -39.33 -14.90 -0.48
N LYS A 139 -40.20 -14.15 -1.15
CA LYS A 139 -41.64 -14.49 -1.21
C LYS A 139 -41.84 -15.79 -1.98
N ASN A 140 -42.73 -16.66 -1.43
CA ASN A 140 -43.08 -17.96 -2.03
C ASN A 140 -41.91 -18.96 -2.13
N LEU A 141 -40.89 -18.82 -1.27
CA LEU A 141 -39.81 -19.81 -1.18
C LEU A 141 -40.43 -21.16 -0.75
N PRO A 142 -40.12 -22.29 -1.45
CA PRO A 142 -40.52 -23.61 -0.98
C PRO A 142 -40.02 -23.87 0.44
N ALA A 143 -40.85 -24.48 1.29
CA ALA A 143 -40.49 -24.76 2.68
C ALA A 143 -39.22 -25.63 2.83
N ALA A 144 -38.91 -26.46 1.83
CA ALA A 144 -37.68 -27.25 1.79
C ALA A 144 -36.39 -26.38 1.66
N LEU A 145 -36.50 -25.14 1.25
CA LEU A 145 -35.36 -24.22 1.08
C LEU A 145 -35.32 -23.16 2.20
N ASP A 146 -36.25 -23.21 3.15
CA ASP A 146 -36.20 -22.30 4.29
C ASP A 146 -34.95 -22.55 5.14
N GLY A 147 -34.23 -21.50 5.45
CA GLY A 147 -32.94 -21.59 6.14
C GLY A 147 -31.75 -22.03 5.25
N PHE A 148 -31.91 -22.09 3.93
CA PHE A 148 -30.83 -22.40 3.02
C PHE A 148 -29.74 -21.31 3.08
N THR A 149 -28.50 -21.72 3.23
CA THR A 149 -27.36 -20.80 3.40
C THR A 149 -26.53 -20.75 2.11
N ILE A 150 -26.25 -19.54 1.66
CA ILE A 150 -25.34 -19.30 0.53
C ILE A 150 -24.15 -18.48 1.06
N VAL A 151 -22.93 -18.91 0.74
CA VAL A 151 -21.74 -18.11 1.03
C VAL A 151 -21.21 -17.55 -0.28
N GLN A 152 -21.14 -16.23 -0.36
CA GLN A 152 -20.52 -15.53 -1.48
C GLN A 152 -19.09 -15.12 -1.11
N LEU A 153 -18.13 -15.48 -1.94
CA LEU A 153 -16.75 -15.02 -1.89
C LEU A 153 -16.52 -14.10 -3.10
N SER A 154 -16.02 -12.89 -2.87
CA SER A 154 -15.67 -11.96 -3.93
C SER A 154 -14.24 -11.46 -3.74
N ASP A 155 -13.61 -11.01 -4.84
CA ASP A 155 -12.30 -10.35 -4.85
C ASP A 155 -11.15 -11.14 -4.23
N ILE A 156 -11.15 -12.46 -4.41
CA ILE A 156 -10.10 -13.34 -3.87
C ILE A 156 -8.81 -13.18 -4.66
N HIS A 157 -8.36 -12.16 -5.10
CA HIS A 157 -7.14 -11.94 -5.89
C HIS A 157 -5.98 -12.86 -5.47
N ALA A 158 -5.96 -14.09 -6.02
CA ALA A 158 -4.86 -15.03 -5.82
C ALA A 158 -3.56 -14.37 -6.34
N SER A 159 -2.59 -14.22 -5.48
CA SER A 159 -1.35 -13.50 -5.75
C SER A 159 -0.25 -13.98 -4.80
N PRO A 160 0.99 -13.62 -5.01
CA PRO A 160 2.06 -13.92 -4.04
C PRO A 160 1.81 -13.38 -2.63
N LEU A 161 0.92 -12.38 -2.47
CA LEU A 161 0.47 -11.89 -1.16
C LEU A 161 -0.65 -12.74 -0.56
N LEU A 162 -1.51 -13.32 -1.40
CA LEU A 162 -2.54 -14.26 -1.01
C LEU A 162 -2.07 -15.67 -1.34
N ASP A 163 -1.16 -16.19 -0.53
CA ASP A 163 -0.54 -17.49 -0.68
C ASP A 163 -1.54 -18.66 -0.43
N ARG A 164 -1.07 -19.88 -0.71
CA ARG A 164 -1.85 -21.10 -0.50
C ARG A 164 -2.36 -21.22 0.94
N ASN A 165 -1.56 -20.83 1.93
CA ASN A 165 -1.93 -20.98 3.34
C ASN A 165 -3.11 -20.06 3.71
N ARG A 166 -3.18 -18.86 3.13
CA ARG A 166 -4.31 -17.96 3.30
C ARG A 166 -5.56 -18.46 2.59
N LEU A 167 -5.41 -19.00 1.37
CA LEU A 167 -6.53 -19.61 0.63
C LEU A 167 -7.13 -20.78 1.40
N VAL A 168 -6.30 -21.68 1.96
CA VAL A 168 -6.76 -22.79 2.81
C VAL A 168 -7.59 -22.27 3.99
N LYS A 169 -7.12 -21.24 4.70
CA LYS A 169 -7.87 -20.65 5.82
C LYS A 169 -9.21 -20.02 5.39
N ILE A 170 -9.28 -19.41 4.19
CA ILE A 170 -10.55 -18.88 3.65
C ILE A 170 -11.52 -20.05 3.38
N VAL A 171 -11.04 -21.12 2.75
CA VAL A 171 -11.85 -22.33 2.46
C VAL A 171 -12.35 -22.98 3.75
N GLU A 172 -11.47 -23.20 4.74
CA GLU A 172 -11.84 -23.76 6.05
C GLU A 172 -12.93 -22.92 6.73
N ARG A 173 -12.75 -21.60 6.71
CA ARG A 173 -13.73 -20.68 7.30
C ARG A 173 -15.05 -20.68 6.55
N THR A 174 -15.03 -20.77 5.22
CA THR A 174 -16.23 -20.89 4.39
C THR A 174 -16.98 -22.17 4.72
N ASN A 175 -16.28 -23.30 4.76
CA ASN A 175 -16.88 -24.61 5.09
C ASN A 175 -17.47 -24.65 6.52
N ALA A 176 -16.84 -23.94 7.47
CA ALA A 176 -17.37 -23.81 8.84
C ALA A 176 -18.71 -23.07 8.92
N LEU A 177 -19.07 -22.30 7.90
CA LEU A 177 -20.38 -21.63 7.80
C LEU A 177 -21.49 -22.57 7.35
N LYS A 178 -21.15 -23.81 6.91
CA LYS A 178 -22.09 -24.85 6.44
C LYS A 178 -23.02 -24.31 5.33
N PRO A 179 -22.45 -23.86 4.20
CA PRO A 179 -23.26 -23.37 3.08
C PRO A 179 -24.09 -24.48 2.44
#